data_5bbe941191cb3fca069187549524ae6e
#
_entry.id   5bbe941191cb3fca069187549524ae6e
#
_cell.length_a   1.000
_cell.length_b   1.000
_cell.length_c   1.000
_cell.angle_alpha   90.00
_cell.angle_beta   90.00
_cell.angle_gamma   90.00
#
_symmetry.space_group_name_H-M   'P 1'
#
loop_
_entity.id
_entity.type
_entity.pdbx_description
1 polymer ?
#
loop_
_entity_poly.entity_id
_entity_poly.type
_entity_poly.pdbx_seq_one_letter_code
_entity_poly.pdbx_strand_id
1 'polypeptide(L)'
;MITYKEAINILSNALQPLPDFKIASEQAHGVLARDVISTEEVPNFSNSAMDGFAVRSVETNGANEDNPVRLEVRGCILAGQLAPVIDQKESCCEIMTGSVMPTGFDAVIPVEQVEITDEGGKAFIVINQSVQTGRNVRFSGEDFKPGQVVAKKGQLLNPHI
;
A
#
# COMPACT_ATOMS: atom_id res chain seq x y z
N MET A 1 57.62 -2.89 -14.56
CA MET A 1 56.60 -3.63 -13.77
C MET A 1 55.44 -2.66 -13.56
N ILE A 2 54.21 -3.05 -13.94
CA ILE A 2 53.01 -2.20 -13.71
C ILE A 2 52.48 -2.43 -12.31
N THR A 3 51.93 -1.41 -11.70
CA THR A 3 51.25 -1.51 -10.40
C THR A 3 49.90 -2.15 -10.54
N TYR A 4 49.34 -2.68 -9.43
CA TYR A 4 47.97 -3.24 -9.40
C TYR A 4 46.92 -2.24 -9.93
N LYS A 5 47.04 -0.97 -9.55
CA LYS A 5 46.11 0.09 -9.98
C LYS A 5 46.18 0.34 -11.50
N GLU A 6 47.40 0.36 -12.06
CA GLU A 6 47.61 0.49 -13.51
C GLU A 6 47.05 -0.72 -14.26
N ALA A 7 47.25 -1.95 -13.74
CA ALA A 7 46.70 -3.14 -14.33
C ALA A 7 45.17 -3.11 -14.38
N ILE A 8 44.50 -2.74 -13.28
CA ILE A 8 43.03 -2.60 -13.21
C ILE A 8 42.54 -1.54 -14.20
N ASN A 9 43.21 -0.40 -14.30
CA ASN A 9 42.83 0.64 -15.26
C ASN A 9 42.97 0.17 -16.72
N ILE A 10 44.03 -0.55 -17.06
CA ILE A 10 44.20 -1.13 -18.40
C ILE A 10 43.10 -2.11 -18.72
N LEU A 11 42.77 -3.03 -17.81
CA LEU A 11 41.68 -4.01 -17.97
C LEU A 11 40.32 -3.31 -18.13
N SER A 12 40.01 -2.36 -17.25
CA SER A 12 38.72 -1.63 -17.30
C SER A 12 38.53 -0.86 -18.62
N ASN A 13 39.60 -0.31 -19.17
CA ASN A 13 39.56 0.41 -20.46
C ASN A 13 39.53 -0.52 -21.68
N ALA A 14 40.02 -1.74 -21.55
CA ALA A 14 39.99 -2.73 -22.63
C ALA A 14 38.71 -3.54 -22.69
N LEU A 15 37.97 -3.64 -21.56
CA LEU A 15 36.71 -4.36 -21.50
C LEU A 15 35.59 -3.58 -22.18
N GLN A 16 34.82 -4.26 -23.01
CA GLN A 16 33.59 -3.73 -23.60
C GLN A 16 32.38 -4.38 -22.90
N PRO A 17 31.34 -3.61 -22.55
CA PRO A 17 30.09 -4.18 -22.06
C PRO A 17 29.52 -5.17 -23.08
N LEU A 18 28.98 -6.27 -22.59
CA LEU A 18 28.20 -7.15 -23.46
C LEU A 18 26.95 -6.43 -23.98
N PRO A 19 26.46 -6.78 -25.17
CA PRO A 19 25.23 -6.19 -25.70
C PRO A 19 24.05 -6.52 -24.77
N ASP A 20 23.15 -5.54 -24.58
CA ASP A 20 21.90 -5.77 -23.86
C ASP A 20 20.93 -6.60 -24.69
N PHE A 21 20.17 -7.45 -24.02
CA PHE A 21 19.11 -8.26 -24.64
C PHE A 21 17.88 -8.29 -23.74
N LYS A 22 16.73 -8.59 -24.34
CA LYS A 22 15.48 -8.74 -23.61
C LYS A 22 15.28 -10.20 -23.21
N ILE A 23 14.86 -10.41 -21.96
CA ILE A 23 14.55 -11.73 -21.40
C ILE A 23 13.23 -11.62 -20.62
N ALA A 24 12.47 -12.71 -20.55
CA ALA A 24 11.28 -12.80 -19.74
C ALA A 24 11.62 -12.61 -18.24
N SER A 25 10.76 -11.90 -17.50
CA SER A 25 11.00 -11.58 -16.08
C SER A 25 11.26 -12.81 -15.22
N GLU A 26 10.57 -13.92 -15.50
CA GLU A 26 10.69 -15.18 -14.76
C GLU A 26 12.06 -15.87 -14.96
N GLN A 27 12.78 -15.48 -16.00
CA GLN A 27 14.11 -15.99 -16.33
C GLN A 27 15.19 -14.93 -16.09
N ALA A 28 14.80 -13.73 -15.67
CA ALA A 28 15.72 -12.60 -15.54
C ALA A 28 16.73 -12.83 -14.41
N HIS A 29 17.99 -12.85 -14.78
CA HIS A 29 19.14 -12.88 -13.89
C HIS A 29 20.30 -12.08 -14.50
N GLY A 30 21.19 -11.60 -13.65
CA GLY A 30 22.33 -10.81 -14.10
C GLY A 30 22.20 -9.33 -13.77
N VAL A 31 22.70 -8.47 -14.63
CA VAL A 31 22.81 -7.04 -14.40
C VAL A 31 21.84 -6.28 -15.30
N LEU A 32 21.12 -5.34 -14.73
CA LEU A 32 20.21 -4.46 -15.49
C LEU A 32 20.97 -3.64 -16.53
N ALA A 33 20.59 -3.78 -17.78
CA ALA A 33 21.15 -3.02 -18.90
C ALA A 33 20.63 -1.58 -18.98
N ARG A 34 19.47 -1.30 -18.38
CA ARG A 34 18.79 0.02 -18.37
C ARG A 34 18.10 0.23 -17.02
N ASP A 35 17.78 1.49 -16.72
CA ASP A 35 16.90 1.82 -15.60
C ASP A 35 15.50 1.22 -15.82
N VAL A 36 14.93 0.70 -14.75
CA VAL A 36 13.52 0.28 -14.69
C VAL A 36 12.74 1.45 -14.10
N ILE A 37 11.77 1.93 -14.87
CA ILE A 37 10.95 3.09 -14.51
C ILE A 37 9.52 2.60 -14.33
N SER A 38 8.88 3.01 -13.22
CA SER A 38 7.47 2.70 -12.99
C SER A 38 6.60 3.39 -14.05
N THR A 39 5.68 2.64 -14.64
CA THR A 39 4.69 3.15 -15.59
C THR A 39 3.35 3.49 -14.94
N GLU A 40 3.16 3.05 -13.71
CA GLU A 40 1.90 3.19 -12.94
C GLU A 40 2.18 3.47 -11.47
N GLU A 41 1.15 3.86 -10.74
CA GLU A 41 1.22 4.00 -9.28
C GLU A 41 1.28 2.62 -8.62
N VAL A 42 2.09 2.50 -7.54
CA VAL A 42 2.16 1.30 -6.70
C VAL A 42 1.99 1.72 -5.24
N PRO A 43 0.95 1.23 -4.56
CA PRO A 43 -0.20 0.51 -5.11
C PRO A 43 -1.01 1.38 -6.07
N ASN A 44 -1.77 0.77 -6.98
CA ASN A 44 -2.54 1.48 -8.02
C ASN A 44 -3.88 2.06 -7.52
N PHE A 45 -4.24 1.80 -6.28
CA PHE A 45 -5.38 2.40 -5.56
C PHE A 45 -5.11 2.44 -4.06
N SER A 46 -5.76 3.36 -3.35
CA SER A 46 -5.71 3.39 -1.89
C SER A 46 -6.44 2.18 -1.31
N ASN A 47 -5.79 1.48 -0.36
CA ASN A 47 -6.30 0.24 0.21
C ASN A 47 -6.08 0.17 1.71
N SER A 48 -6.79 -0.75 2.37
CA SER A 48 -6.60 -1.00 3.80
C SER A 48 -5.29 -1.73 4.08
N ALA A 49 -4.55 -1.26 5.08
CA ALA A 49 -3.37 -1.95 5.60
C ALA A 49 -3.72 -3.02 6.65
N MET A 50 -4.97 -3.07 7.15
CA MET A 50 -5.41 -3.93 8.24
C MET A 50 -6.81 -4.49 7.94
N ASP A 51 -7.13 -5.61 8.59
CA ASP A 51 -8.51 -6.08 8.70
C ASP A 51 -9.23 -5.26 9.77
N GLY A 52 -10.42 -4.75 9.47
CA GLY A 52 -11.13 -3.89 10.39
C GLY A 52 -12.29 -3.13 9.76
N PHE A 53 -12.43 -1.86 10.13
CA PHE A 53 -13.54 -1.03 9.70
C PHE A 53 -13.05 0.28 9.09
N ALA A 54 -13.40 0.52 7.83
CA ALA A 54 -13.22 1.81 7.19
C ALA A 54 -14.20 2.82 7.81
N VAL A 55 -13.68 3.97 8.23
CA VAL A 55 -14.44 5.04 8.90
C VAL A 55 -14.11 6.38 8.26
N ARG A 56 -14.99 7.35 8.48
CA ARG A 56 -14.66 8.76 8.28
C ARG A 56 -14.06 9.28 9.57
N SER A 57 -12.79 9.64 9.56
CA SER A 57 -12.07 10.08 10.77
C SER A 57 -12.77 11.20 11.51
N VAL A 58 -13.40 12.12 10.79
CA VAL A 58 -14.18 13.24 11.37
C VAL A 58 -15.35 12.76 12.23
N GLU A 59 -15.95 11.59 11.91
CA GLU A 59 -17.06 11.03 12.69
C GLU A 59 -16.58 10.38 14.00
N THR A 60 -15.29 10.19 14.18
CA THR A 60 -14.69 9.66 15.43
C THR A 60 -14.19 10.75 16.37
N ASN A 61 -14.31 12.03 15.98
CA ASN A 61 -13.79 13.14 16.76
C ASN A 61 -14.44 13.22 18.13
N GLY A 62 -13.61 13.33 19.19
CA GLY A 62 -14.06 13.40 20.58
C GLY A 62 -14.38 12.04 21.21
N ALA A 63 -14.25 10.94 20.46
CA ALA A 63 -14.39 9.60 21.03
C ALA A 63 -13.37 9.35 22.14
N ASN A 64 -13.84 8.86 23.29
CA ASN A 64 -13.05 8.44 24.44
C ASN A 64 -13.87 7.42 25.27
N GLU A 65 -13.28 6.87 26.34
CA GLU A 65 -13.94 5.85 27.19
C GLU A 65 -15.25 6.36 27.83
N ASP A 66 -15.32 7.65 28.19
CA ASP A 66 -16.52 8.25 28.80
C ASP A 66 -17.56 8.66 27.77
N ASN A 67 -17.15 8.86 26.51
CA ASN A 67 -18.00 9.27 25.41
C ASN A 67 -17.66 8.51 24.12
N PRO A 68 -17.98 7.20 24.06
CA PRO A 68 -17.70 6.40 22.88
C PRO A 68 -18.56 6.83 21.68
N VAL A 69 -17.98 6.73 20.49
CA VAL A 69 -18.70 6.91 19.23
C VAL A 69 -19.18 5.57 18.72
N ARG A 70 -20.41 5.54 18.21
CA ARG A 70 -21.03 4.35 17.67
C ARG A 70 -21.35 4.54 16.19
N LEU A 71 -20.89 3.60 15.35
CA LEU A 71 -21.13 3.62 13.89
C LEU A 71 -21.81 2.34 13.45
N GLU A 72 -22.83 2.47 12.57
CA GLU A 72 -23.53 1.32 11.97
C GLU A 72 -22.66 0.68 10.88
N VAL A 73 -22.51 -0.64 10.90
CA VAL A 73 -21.81 -1.38 9.83
C VAL A 73 -22.73 -1.52 8.63
N ARG A 74 -22.38 -0.87 7.51
CA ARG A 74 -23.22 -0.78 6.30
C ARG A 74 -22.70 -1.58 5.12
N GLY A 75 -21.75 -2.43 5.30
CA GLY A 75 -21.22 -3.30 4.26
C GLY A 75 -19.93 -3.98 4.67
N CYS A 76 -19.48 -4.87 3.80
CA CYS A 76 -18.20 -5.55 3.92
C CYS A 76 -17.52 -5.56 2.56
N ILE A 77 -16.19 -5.29 2.52
CA ILE A 77 -15.39 -5.28 1.31
C ILE A 77 -14.29 -6.31 1.44
N LEU A 78 -14.34 -7.31 0.58
CA LEU A 78 -13.27 -8.30 0.45
C LEU A 78 -12.27 -7.88 -0.62
N ALA A 79 -11.04 -8.38 -0.51
CA ALA A 79 -10.00 -8.14 -1.53
C ALA A 79 -10.50 -8.55 -2.93
N GLY A 80 -10.28 -7.68 -3.91
CA GLY A 80 -10.73 -7.87 -5.29
C GLY A 80 -12.19 -7.47 -5.58
N GLN A 81 -12.93 -7.01 -4.58
CA GLN A 81 -14.28 -6.49 -4.78
C GLN A 81 -14.28 -4.96 -4.97
N LEU A 82 -15.32 -4.46 -5.64
CA LEU A 82 -15.57 -3.03 -5.72
C LEU A 82 -16.14 -2.54 -4.37
N ALA A 83 -15.70 -1.37 -3.95
CA ALA A 83 -16.23 -0.74 -2.75
C ALA A 83 -17.68 -0.29 -2.94
N PRO A 84 -18.58 -0.56 -1.98
CA PRO A 84 -19.94 -0.03 -2.01
C PRO A 84 -19.93 1.49 -1.84
N VAL A 85 -20.96 2.15 -2.37
CA VAL A 85 -21.21 3.57 -2.09
C VAL A 85 -22.02 3.65 -0.80
N ILE A 86 -21.46 4.33 0.22
CA ILE A 86 -22.09 4.49 1.53
C ILE A 86 -22.13 5.99 1.84
N ASP A 87 -23.26 6.63 1.54
CA ASP A 87 -23.48 8.06 1.77
C ASP A 87 -24.01 8.38 3.17
N GLN A 88 -24.43 7.36 3.92
CA GLN A 88 -25.02 7.54 5.23
C GLN A 88 -23.96 7.96 6.25
N LYS A 89 -24.27 8.98 7.07
CA LYS A 89 -23.48 9.40 8.23
C LYS A 89 -23.56 8.37 9.34
N GLU A 90 -22.65 8.49 10.31
CA GLU A 90 -22.55 7.60 11.47
C GLU A 90 -22.50 6.11 11.06
N SER A 91 -21.75 5.84 10.02
CA SER A 91 -21.60 4.48 9.46
C SER A 91 -20.16 4.15 9.15
N CYS A 92 -19.88 2.86 9.16
CA CYS A 92 -18.60 2.27 8.76
C CYS A 92 -18.79 1.13 7.78
N CYS A 93 -17.72 0.66 7.21
CA CYS A 93 -17.69 -0.50 6.33
C CYS A 93 -16.63 -1.48 6.81
N GLU A 94 -17.00 -2.73 7.03
CA GLU A 94 -16.01 -3.79 7.28
C GLU A 94 -15.11 -3.93 6.06
N ILE A 95 -13.79 -4.02 6.29
CA ILE A 95 -12.81 -4.03 5.21
C ILE A 95 -11.67 -4.98 5.54
N MET A 96 -11.25 -5.76 4.54
CA MET A 96 -10.11 -6.65 4.66
C MET A 96 -8.84 -6.01 4.11
N THR A 97 -7.71 -6.43 4.62
CA THR A 97 -6.38 -6.00 4.17
C THR A 97 -6.24 -6.10 2.64
N GLY A 98 -5.74 -5.06 2.00
CA GLY A 98 -5.60 -4.95 0.55
C GLY A 98 -6.88 -4.60 -0.21
N SER A 99 -8.03 -4.50 0.46
CA SER A 99 -9.29 -4.07 -0.18
C SER A 99 -9.29 -2.57 -0.45
N VAL A 100 -9.97 -2.17 -1.53
CA VAL A 100 -10.09 -0.77 -1.95
C VAL A 100 -10.81 0.06 -0.89
N MET A 101 -10.27 1.22 -0.53
CA MET A 101 -10.93 2.16 0.37
C MET A 101 -12.24 2.67 -0.25
N PRO A 102 -13.37 2.61 0.48
CA PRO A 102 -14.63 3.17 -0.01
C PRO A 102 -14.53 4.69 -0.16
N THR A 103 -15.23 5.22 -1.16
CA THR A 103 -15.26 6.66 -1.39
C THR A 103 -15.80 7.40 -0.16
N GLY A 104 -15.09 8.44 0.27
CA GLY A 104 -15.45 9.27 1.41
C GLY A 104 -15.01 8.72 2.78
N PHE A 105 -14.39 7.54 2.82
CA PHE A 105 -13.75 6.99 4.00
C PHE A 105 -12.24 7.27 3.94
N ASP A 106 -11.63 7.58 5.07
CA ASP A 106 -10.27 8.09 5.11
C ASP A 106 -9.37 7.48 6.19
N ALA A 107 -9.89 6.52 6.96
CA ALA A 107 -9.13 5.78 7.96
C ALA A 107 -9.68 4.37 8.14
N VAL A 108 -8.84 3.47 8.70
CA VAL A 108 -9.26 2.12 9.08
C VAL A 108 -8.92 1.89 10.55
N ILE A 109 -9.91 1.37 11.30
CA ILE A 109 -9.75 0.93 12.68
C ILE A 109 -9.64 -0.59 12.66
N PRO A 110 -8.54 -1.17 13.18
CA PRO A 110 -8.39 -2.61 13.30
C PRO A 110 -9.53 -3.24 14.09
N VAL A 111 -9.94 -4.45 13.72
CA VAL A 111 -11.05 -5.16 14.36
C VAL A 111 -10.83 -5.36 15.88
N GLU A 112 -9.58 -5.49 16.31
CA GLU A 112 -9.20 -5.67 17.72
C GLU A 112 -9.36 -4.39 18.56
N GLN A 113 -9.57 -3.24 17.93
CA GLN A 113 -9.68 -1.94 18.59
C GLN A 113 -11.11 -1.43 18.72
N VAL A 114 -12.09 -2.24 18.35
CA VAL A 114 -13.51 -1.91 18.44
C VAL A 114 -14.27 -3.00 19.19
N GLU A 115 -15.38 -2.61 19.83
CA GLU A 115 -16.39 -3.54 20.29
C GLU A 115 -17.50 -3.64 19.26
N ILE A 116 -17.90 -4.84 18.88
CA ILE A 116 -18.99 -5.08 17.93
C ILE A 116 -20.25 -5.44 18.71
N THR A 117 -21.33 -4.73 18.43
CA THR A 117 -22.66 -4.95 19.05
C THR A 117 -23.71 -5.19 17.97
N ASP A 118 -24.75 -5.98 18.32
CA ASP A 118 -25.92 -6.17 17.45
C ASP A 118 -27.17 -5.59 18.13
N GLU A 119 -27.92 -4.81 17.39
CA GLU A 119 -29.21 -4.28 17.83
C GLU A 119 -30.25 -4.41 16.73
N GLY A 120 -31.19 -5.30 16.94
CA GLY A 120 -32.31 -5.51 16.01
C GLY A 120 -31.87 -6.03 14.63
N GLY A 121 -30.78 -6.83 14.57
CA GLY A 121 -30.23 -7.37 13.34
C GLY A 121 -29.34 -6.39 12.58
N LYS A 122 -28.88 -5.32 13.22
CA LYS A 122 -27.92 -4.37 12.70
C LYS A 122 -26.64 -4.42 13.54
N ALA A 123 -25.51 -4.60 12.86
CA ALA A 123 -24.20 -4.54 13.51
C ALA A 123 -23.75 -3.10 13.68
N PHE A 124 -23.14 -2.82 14.82
CA PHE A 124 -22.50 -1.54 15.13
C PHE A 124 -21.12 -1.77 15.70
N ILE A 125 -20.21 -0.82 15.47
CA ILE A 125 -18.94 -0.75 16.18
C ILE A 125 -18.97 0.38 17.20
N VAL A 126 -18.30 0.16 18.33
CA VAL A 126 -18.11 1.15 19.39
C VAL A 126 -16.63 1.53 19.42
N ILE A 127 -16.35 2.83 19.35
CA ILE A 127 -15.01 3.40 19.21
C ILE A 127 -14.75 4.28 20.44
N ASN A 128 -13.69 3.97 21.18
CA ASN A 128 -13.32 4.65 22.43
C ASN A 128 -12.16 5.66 22.26
N GLN A 129 -11.71 5.91 21.02
CA GLN A 129 -10.65 6.90 20.73
C GLN A 129 -10.82 7.50 19.33
N SER A 130 -10.51 8.77 19.21
CA SER A 130 -10.50 9.45 17.91
C SER A 130 -9.41 8.88 17.00
N VAL A 131 -9.71 8.79 15.70
CA VAL A 131 -8.82 8.26 14.68
C VAL A 131 -8.38 9.37 13.74
N GLN A 132 -7.10 9.41 13.42
CA GLN A 132 -6.56 10.39 12.48
C GLN A 132 -6.81 9.95 11.04
N THR A 133 -7.04 10.92 10.16
CA THR A 133 -7.09 10.72 8.70
C THR A 133 -5.82 10.00 8.21
N GLY A 134 -6.00 9.02 7.34
CA GLY A 134 -4.92 8.21 6.77
C GLY A 134 -4.45 7.05 7.66
N ARG A 135 -4.96 6.91 8.88
CA ARG A 135 -4.55 5.79 9.74
C ARG A 135 -4.90 4.45 9.11
N ASN A 136 -3.89 3.56 9.01
CA ASN A 136 -4.00 2.22 8.42
C ASN A 136 -4.51 2.20 6.96
N VAL A 137 -4.29 3.28 6.21
CA VAL A 137 -4.55 3.38 4.77
C VAL A 137 -3.22 3.42 4.03
N ARG A 138 -3.05 2.55 3.04
CA ARG A 138 -1.98 2.64 2.06
C ARG A 138 -2.48 3.45 0.88
N PHE A 139 -1.87 4.59 0.64
CA PHE A 139 -2.31 5.49 -0.43
C PHE A 139 -1.81 5.03 -1.82
N SER A 140 -2.61 5.30 -2.85
CA SER A 140 -2.18 5.11 -4.24
C SER A 140 -0.86 5.86 -4.49
N GLY A 141 0.10 5.17 -5.13
CA GLY A 141 1.41 5.74 -5.44
C GLY A 141 2.33 5.98 -4.23
N GLU A 142 2.04 5.37 -3.08
CA GLU A 142 2.86 5.50 -1.87
C GLU A 142 4.26 4.93 -2.06
N ASP A 143 4.39 3.77 -2.71
CA ASP A 143 5.67 3.12 -2.98
C ASP A 143 6.34 3.72 -4.23
N PHE A 144 5.62 3.76 -5.36
CA PHE A 144 6.11 4.31 -6.61
C PHE A 144 5.05 5.09 -7.37
N LYS A 145 5.49 6.15 -8.06
CA LYS A 145 4.68 6.93 -9.01
C LYS A 145 5.21 6.75 -10.43
N PRO A 146 4.38 6.98 -11.45
CA PRO A 146 4.83 6.98 -12.84
C PRO A 146 6.04 7.89 -13.05
N GLY A 147 7.05 7.38 -13.74
CA GLY A 147 8.31 8.08 -13.99
C GLY A 147 9.38 7.91 -12.92
N GLN A 148 9.09 7.30 -11.78
CA GLN A 148 10.11 7.00 -10.77
C GLN A 148 10.99 5.81 -11.17
N VAL A 149 12.29 5.91 -10.88
CA VAL A 149 13.24 4.82 -11.09
C VAL A 149 13.08 3.80 -9.97
N VAL A 150 12.64 2.59 -10.33
CA VAL A 150 12.47 1.45 -9.41
C VAL A 150 13.80 0.73 -9.20
N ALA A 151 14.57 0.52 -10.29
CA ALA A 151 15.89 -0.08 -10.24
C ALA A 151 16.80 0.55 -11.28
N LYS A 152 18.11 0.66 -10.96
CA LYS A 152 19.07 1.36 -11.80
C LYS A 152 19.85 0.43 -12.71
N LYS A 153 20.25 0.94 -13.89
CA LYS A 153 21.25 0.31 -14.75
C LYS A 153 22.49 -0.08 -13.94
N GLY A 154 23.02 -1.26 -14.22
CA GLY A 154 24.18 -1.80 -13.52
C GLY A 154 23.87 -2.51 -12.20
N GLN A 155 22.63 -2.49 -11.74
CA GLN A 155 22.18 -3.19 -10.55
C GLN A 155 22.03 -4.69 -10.83
N LEU A 156 22.52 -5.52 -9.90
CA LEU A 156 22.36 -6.97 -9.98
C LEU A 156 20.93 -7.34 -9.60
N LEU A 157 20.26 -8.06 -10.49
CA LEU A 157 18.93 -8.61 -10.22
C LEU A 157 19.02 -9.74 -9.19
N ASN A 158 18.17 -9.66 -8.20
CA ASN A 158 17.94 -10.71 -7.20
C ASN A 158 16.44 -10.75 -6.84
N PRO A 159 15.96 -11.76 -6.09
CA PRO A 159 14.53 -11.90 -5.76
C PRO A 159 13.90 -10.73 -4.98
N HIS A 160 14.68 -9.77 -4.51
CA HIS A 160 14.21 -8.61 -3.74
C HIS A 160 14.14 -7.31 -4.56
N ILE A 161 14.42 -7.41 -5.88
CA ILE A 161 14.42 -6.27 -6.83
C ILE A 161 13.46 -6.55 -7.97
#